data_41504742f7d33d1d7cb81549e0ad5ead
#
_entry.id   41504742f7d33d1d7cb81549e0ad5ead
#
_cell.length_a   1.000
_cell.length_b   1.000
_cell.length_c   1.000
_cell.angle_alpha   90.00
_cell.angle_beta   90.00
_cell.angle_gamma   90.00
#
_symmetry.space_group_name_H-M   'P 1'
#
loop_
_entity.id
_entity.type
_entity.pdbx_description
1 polymer ?
#
loop_
_entity_poly.entity_id
_entity_poly.type
_entity_poly.pdbx_seq_one_letter_code
_entity_poly.pdbx_strand_id
1 'polypeptide(L)'
;NTRRYTLSLHDALPIYESPLDRWYEIGNVITVVDAVLEENLSEDAEFILASEVANAGIVLLSKAQEAAETDIERTKAHLNKAMESVHCDRQFEKEIFAKDWNKLSDADFKKIQSAGYVGADYEKKDIAEEDAFQSLYFMNLTMPVEKLEEKVKQIFNDKECGNIFRIKGFMQTKPDQWIELNATHQNITIQSIKKGQEIFIVIGEKLNKEKITTNLMGTQTPLC
;
A
#
# COMPACT_ATOMS: atom_id res chain seq x y z
N ASN A 1 16.16 -12.42 -17.83
CA ASN A 1 16.19 -11.58 -16.59
C ASN A 1 15.54 -10.23 -16.91
N THR A 2 14.23 -10.20 -16.81
CA THR A 2 13.47 -8.96 -16.94
C THR A 2 13.42 -8.34 -15.56
N ARG A 3 14.26 -7.34 -15.29
CA ARG A 3 14.13 -6.49 -14.11
C ARG A 3 12.80 -5.75 -14.26
N ARG A 4 11.84 -6.05 -13.42
CA ARG A 4 10.64 -5.23 -13.24
C ARG A 4 11.03 -4.13 -12.26
N TYR A 5 10.96 -2.89 -12.70
CA TYR A 5 11.17 -1.72 -11.86
C TYR A 5 9.81 -1.26 -11.31
N THR A 6 9.77 -0.72 -10.10
CA THR A 6 8.61 0.02 -9.60
C THR A 6 8.27 1.12 -10.60
N LEU A 7 6.99 1.29 -10.90
CA LEU A 7 6.47 2.38 -11.75
C LEU A 7 6.64 3.73 -11.01
N SER A 8 7.90 4.13 -10.81
CA SER A 8 8.23 5.48 -10.38
C SER A 8 8.30 6.39 -11.61
N LEU A 9 8.39 7.69 -11.41
CA LEU A 9 8.62 8.66 -12.50
C LEU A 9 9.84 8.28 -13.36
N HIS A 10 10.75 7.47 -12.82
CA HIS A 10 11.90 6.90 -13.52
C HIS A 10 11.49 6.00 -14.70
N ASP A 11 10.37 5.30 -14.61
CA ASP A 11 9.88 4.45 -15.70
C ASP A 11 9.15 5.27 -16.77
N ALA A 12 8.80 6.51 -16.46
CA ALA A 12 8.31 7.48 -17.42
C ALA A 12 9.44 8.20 -18.17
N LEU A 13 10.72 7.99 -17.81
CA LEU A 13 11.86 8.60 -18.51
C LEU A 13 11.88 8.36 -20.02
N PRO A 14 11.42 7.21 -20.57
CA PRO A 14 11.33 7.04 -22.01
C PRO A 14 10.44 8.09 -22.71
N ILE A 15 9.51 8.73 -21.99
CA ILE A 15 8.68 9.81 -22.52
C ILE A 15 9.53 11.07 -22.81
N TYR A 16 10.63 11.26 -22.08
CA TYR A 16 11.57 12.35 -22.29
C TYR A 16 12.64 12.04 -23.35
N GLU A 17 12.70 10.79 -23.81
CA GLU A 17 13.68 10.40 -24.83
C GLU A 17 13.11 10.61 -26.22
N SER A 18 13.95 11.13 -27.14
CA SER A 18 13.61 11.26 -28.55
C SER A 18 13.27 9.89 -29.19
N PRO A 19 12.17 9.76 -29.95
CA PRO A 19 11.32 10.85 -30.46
C PRO A 19 10.08 11.15 -29.58
N LEU A 20 9.88 10.50 -28.45
CA LEU A 20 8.66 10.59 -27.65
C LEU A 20 8.49 11.97 -26.99
N ASP A 21 9.58 12.61 -26.61
CA ASP A 21 9.64 13.98 -26.10
C ASP A 21 8.94 15.02 -26.99
N ARG A 22 8.77 14.72 -28.27
CA ARG A 22 8.08 15.60 -29.25
C ARG A 22 6.57 15.42 -29.26
N TRP A 23 6.08 14.34 -28.69
CA TRP A 23 4.68 13.94 -28.81
C TRP A 23 3.96 13.97 -27.47
N TYR A 24 4.70 13.89 -26.37
CA TYR A 24 4.16 13.80 -25.02
C TYR A 24 4.83 14.80 -24.10
N GLU A 25 4.03 15.30 -23.18
CA GLU A 25 4.50 16.07 -22.02
C GLU A 25 3.89 15.49 -20.76
N ILE A 26 4.58 15.62 -19.63
CA ILE A 26 4.02 15.21 -18.34
C ILE A 26 2.96 16.21 -17.94
N GLY A 27 1.72 15.74 -17.80
CA GLY A 27 0.61 16.54 -17.33
C GLY A 27 0.61 16.65 -15.81
N ASN A 28 0.24 15.56 -15.14
CA ASN A 28 0.12 15.52 -13.68
C ASN A 28 0.80 14.28 -13.10
N VAL A 29 1.44 14.46 -11.96
CA VAL A 29 1.87 13.38 -11.08
C VAL A 29 1.01 13.45 -9.82
N ILE A 30 0.17 12.46 -9.62
CA ILE A 30 -0.76 12.37 -8.50
C ILE A 30 -0.38 11.13 -7.69
N THR A 31 0.00 11.34 -6.43
CA THR A 31 0.26 10.23 -5.52
C THR A 31 -0.90 10.08 -4.55
N VAL A 32 -1.30 8.84 -4.28
CA VAL A 32 -2.35 8.52 -3.32
C VAL A 32 -1.73 7.82 -2.12
N VAL A 33 -1.90 8.41 -0.94
CA VAL A 33 -1.38 7.90 0.33
C VAL A 33 -2.54 7.63 1.28
N ASP A 34 -2.46 6.60 2.12
CA ASP A 34 -3.46 6.37 3.16
C ASP A 34 -3.40 7.51 4.20
N ALA A 35 -4.55 8.06 4.59
CA ALA A 35 -4.62 9.13 5.59
C ALA A 35 -4.11 8.68 6.97
N VAL A 36 -4.11 7.37 7.22
CA VAL A 36 -3.52 6.74 8.40
C VAL A 36 -2.35 5.87 7.95
N LEU A 37 -1.26 6.52 7.59
CA LEU A 37 -0.05 5.84 7.13
C LEU A 37 0.58 5.02 8.27
N GLU A 38 1.10 3.84 7.92
CA GLU A 38 1.85 2.99 8.86
C GLU A 38 3.14 3.71 9.32
N GLU A 39 3.40 3.70 10.63
CA GLU A 39 4.52 4.47 11.21
C GLU A 39 5.86 3.72 11.19
N ASN A 40 5.81 2.37 11.18
CA ASN A 40 6.98 1.52 11.33
C ASN A 40 7.39 0.90 9.99
N LEU A 41 7.57 1.74 8.99
CA LEU A 41 8.10 1.30 7.71
C LEU A 41 9.58 0.95 7.82
N SER A 42 10.04 -0.01 7.03
CA SER A 42 11.47 -0.27 6.88
C SER A 42 12.14 0.88 6.13
N GLU A 43 13.47 0.93 6.17
CA GLU A 43 14.26 1.91 5.42
C GLU A 43 13.95 1.85 3.91
N ASP A 44 13.76 0.65 3.36
CA ASP A 44 13.43 0.47 1.96
C ASP A 44 12.01 0.93 1.63
N ALA A 45 11.03 0.66 2.52
CA ALA A 45 9.67 1.16 2.35
C ALA A 45 9.57 2.69 2.51
N GLU A 46 10.34 3.28 3.42
CA GLU A 46 10.47 4.74 3.55
C GLU A 46 11.05 5.37 2.28
N PHE A 47 12.07 4.74 1.71
CA PHE A 47 12.64 5.21 0.45
C PHE A 47 11.62 5.13 -0.70
N ILE A 48 10.86 4.03 -0.80
CA ILE A 48 9.81 3.91 -1.81
C ILE A 48 8.74 4.98 -1.60
N LEU A 49 8.28 5.18 -0.36
CA LEU A 49 7.33 6.24 -0.04
C LEU A 49 7.85 7.61 -0.49
N ALA A 50 9.10 7.95 -0.15
CA ALA A 50 9.73 9.19 -0.56
C ALA A 50 9.80 9.32 -2.09
N SER A 51 10.22 8.27 -2.79
CA SER A 51 10.35 8.27 -4.25
C SER A 51 9.00 8.47 -4.96
N GLU A 52 7.93 7.88 -4.44
CA GLU A 52 6.57 7.98 -4.98
C GLU A 52 5.97 9.39 -4.80
N VAL A 53 6.29 10.08 -3.71
CA VAL A 53 5.75 11.42 -3.45
C VAL A 53 6.66 12.54 -3.96
N ALA A 54 7.95 12.27 -4.18
CA ALA A 54 8.95 13.29 -4.52
C ALA A 54 8.54 14.20 -5.70
N ASN A 55 7.96 13.63 -6.74
CA ASN A 55 7.59 14.38 -7.94
C ASN A 55 6.11 14.70 -8.04
N ALA A 56 5.30 14.36 -7.04
CA ALA A 56 3.86 14.58 -7.07
C ALA A 56 3.50 16.08 -7.11
N GLY A 57 2.68 16.51 -8.05
CA GLY A 57 2.07 17.85 -8.02
C GLY A 57 1.02 17.96 -6.91
N ILE A 58 0.41 16.83 -6.55
CA ILE A 58 -0.55 16.73 -5.44
C ILE A 58 -0.48 15.34 -4.79
N VAL A 59 -0.61 15.30 -3.47
CA VAL A 59 -0.74 14.08 -2.68
C VAL A 59 -2.17 13.98 -2.17
N LEU A 60 -2.91 12.98 -2.61
CA LEU A 60 -4.29 12.73 -2.18
C LEU A 60 -4.26 11.77 -0.98
N LEU A 61 -4.81 12.21 0.16
CA LEU A 61 -4.98 11.30 1.29
C LEU A 61 -6.27 10.50 1.13
N SER A 62 -6.12 9.20 0.88
CA SER A 62 -7.25 8.27 0.83
C SER A 62 -7.80 8.02 2.23
N LYS A 63 -9.10 7.75 2.33
CA LYS A 63 -9.81 7.52 3.60
C LYS A 63 -9.74 8.69 4.60
N ALA A 64 -9.47 9.91 4.13
CA ALA A 64 -9.40 11.09 4.98
C ALA A 64 -10.69 11.31 5.81
N GLN A 65 -11.84 10.84 5.32
CA GLN A 65 -13.11 10.90 6.05
C GLN A 65 -13.18 9.93 7.25
N GLU A 66 -12.30 8.95 7.32
CA GLU A 66 -12.23 7.94 8.40
C GLU A 66 -11.12 8.27 9.42
N ALA A 67 -10.20 9.17 9.04
CA ALA A 67 -9.04 9.56 9.83
C ALA A 67 -9.39 10.74 10.77
N ALA A 68 -8.77 10.75 11.96
CA ALA A 68 -8.78 11.93 12.80
C ALA A 68 -7.81 12.99 12.25
N GLU A 69 -8.02 14.26 12.61
CA GLU A 69 -7.13 15.36 12.22
C GLU A 69 -5.67 15.09 12.64
N THR A 70 -5.49 14.49 13.83
CA THR A 70 -4.18 14.09 14.34
C THR A 70 -3.50 13.04 13.47
N ASP A 71 -4.25 12.15 12.84
CA ASP A 71 -3.71 11.12 11.93
C ASP A 71 -3.23 11.76 10.63
N ILE A 72 -4.01 12.72 10.11
CA ILE A 72 -3.67 13.47 8.90
C ILE A 72 -2.37 14.27 9.13
N GLU A 73 -2.26 14.98 10.26
CA GLU A 73 -1.05 15.73 10.59
C GLU A 73 0.17 14.82 10.82
N ARG A 74 -0.05 13.65 11.44
CA ARG A 74 1.01 12.64 11.61
C ARG A 74 1.48 12.10 10.26
N THR A 75 0.57 11.74 9.35
CA THR A 75 0.89 11.29 7.99
C THR A 75 1.67 12.37 7.23
N LYS A 76 1.26 13.63 7.32
CA LYS A 76 1.97 14.76 6.72
C LYS A 76 3.39 14.92 7.26
N ALA A 77 3.55 14.83 8.59
CA ALA A 77 4.87 14.88 9.22
C ALA A 77 5.75 13.70 8.77
N HIS A 78 5.16 12.50 8.63
CA HIS A 78 5.85 11.31 8.14
C HIS A 78 6.34 11.49 6.70
N LEU A 79 5.50 12.02 5.79
CA LEU A 79 5.91 12.31 4.42
C LEU A 79 7.08 13.29 4.36
N ASN A 80 7.07 14.33 5.16
CA ASN A 80 8.18 15.30 5.24
C ASN A 80 9.46 14.64 5.76
N LYS A 81 9.35 13.78 6.78
CA LYS A 81 10.49 13.01 7.29
C LYS A 81 11.04 12.03 6.25
N ALA A 82 10.18 11.39 5.47
CA ALA A 82 10.59 10.52 4.37
C ALA A 82 11.38 11.30 3.30
N MET A 83 10.97 12.53 2.97
CA MET A 83 11.73 13.40 2.06
C MET A 83 13.12 13.76 2.63
N GLU A 84 13.20 14.08 3.91
CA GLU A 84 14.49 14.37 4.58
C GLU A 84 15.43 13.15 4.53
N SER A 85 14.88 11.93 4.67
CA SER A 85 15.69 10.69 4.66
C SER A 85 16.36 10.41 3.31
N VAL A 86 15.84 10.97 2.23
CA VAL A 86 16.41 10.87 0.86
C VAL A 86 17.12 12.17 0.43
N HIS A 87 17.46 13.04 1.38
CA HIS A 87 18.11 14.32 1.15
C HIS A 87 17.38 15.23 0.15
N CYS A 88 16.06 15.21 0.17
CA CYS A 88 15.24 16.07 -0.65
C CYS A 88 14.71 17.26 0.16
N ASP A 89 14.94 18.47 -0.32
CA ASP A 89 14.51 19.72 0.34
C ASP A 89 13.01 19.98 0.26
N ARG A 90 12.28 19.10 -0.41
CA ARG A 90 10.83 19.26 -0.60
C ARG A 90 10.07 19.04 0.70
N GLN A 91 9.12 19.95 0.96
CA GLN A 91 8.20 19.88 2.10
C GLN A 91 6.76 19.92 1.61
N PHE A 92 5.92 19.08 2.19
CA PHE A 92 4.50 18.98 1.86
C PHE A 92 3.66 19.80 2.85
N GLU A 93 2.92 20.76 2.34
CA GLU A 93 1.93 21.54 3.07
C GLU A 93 0.64 21.70 2.27
N LYS A 94 0.68 22.49 1.20
CA LYS A 94 -0.46 22.85 0.33
C LYS A 94 -0.76 21.79 -0.72
N GLU A 95 0.19 20.95 -1.00
CA GLU A 95 0.13 19.83 -1.95
C GLU A 95 -0.65 18.65 -1.40
N ILE A 96 -0.83 18.59 -0.07
CA ILE A 96 -1.65 17.55 0.57
C ILE A 96 -3.11 17.90 0.44
N PHE A 97 -3.87 16.95 -0.09
CA PHE A 97 -5.30 17.06 -0.28
C PHE A 97 -6.01 15.98 0.54
N ALA A 98 -6.54 16.41 1.69
CA ALA A 98 -7.27 15.57 2.64
C ALA A 98 -8.74 15.99 2.66
N LYS A 99 -9.58 15.33 1.85
CA LYS A 99 -11.00 15.62 1.79
C LYS A 99 -11.81 14.34 1.66
N ASP A 100 -13.00 14.33 2.24
CA ASP A 100 -13.98 13.26 2.03
C ASP A 100 -14.30 13.13 0.53
N TRP A 101 -13.98 11.99 -0.04
CA TRP A 101 -14.14 11.75 -1.48
C TRP A 101 -15.59 11.80 -1.94
N ASN A 102 -16.55 11.56 -1.05
CA ASN A 102 -17.98 11.70 -1.35
C ASN A 102 -18.43 13.17 -1.42
N LYS A 103 -17.58 14.11 -1.01
CA LYS A 103 -17.85 15.54 -0.96
C LYS A 103 -16.97 16.36 -1.92
N LEU A 104 -16.35 15.70 -2.88
CA LEU A 104 -15.55 16.37 -3.90
C LEU A 104 -16.46 17.21 -4.82
N SER A 105 -16.05 18.45 -5.03
CA SER A 105 -16.69 19.39 -5.96
C SER A 105 -15.94 19.44 -7.30
N ASP A 106 -16.58 20.04 -8.31
CA ASP A 106 -15.92 20.30 -9.60
C ASP A 106 -14.66 21.15 -9.46
N ALA A 107 -14.61 22.04 -8.46
CA ALA A 107 -13.41 22.82 -8.17
C ALA A 107 -12.27 21.93 -7.61
N ASP A 108 -12.59 20.93 -6.80
CA ASP A 108 -11.63 19.97 -6.30
C ASP A 108 -11.05 19.13 -7.43
N PHE A 109 -11.90 18.65 -8.34
CA PHE A 109 -11.44 17.91 -9.53
C PHE A 109 -10.56 18.76 -10.42
N LYS A 110 -10.91 20.03 -10.64
CA LYS A 110 -10.06 20.97 -11.40
C LYS A 110 -8.71 21.16 -10.72
N LYS A 111 -8.67 21.32 -9.40
CA LYS A 111 -7.42 21.43 -8.62
C LYS A 111 -6.55 20.20 -8.83
N ILE A 112 -7.13 19.00 -8.73
CA ILE A 112 -6.40 17.73 -8.93
C ILE A 112 -5.90 17.63 -10.38
N GLN A 113 -6.72 17.95 -11.37
CA GLN A 113 -6.37 17.88 -12.79
C GLN A 113 -5.29 18.90 -13.21
N SER A 114 -5.17 20.00 -12.49
CA SER A 114 -4.19 21.06 -12.77
C SER A 114 -2.99 21.05 -11.81
N ALA A 115 -2.80 19.98 -11.06
CA ALA A 115 -1.75 19.91 -10.05
C ALA A 115 -0.32 19.92 -10.64
N GLY A 116 -0.17 19.48 -11.90
CA GLY A 116 1.12 19.41 -12.54
C GLY A 116 2.04 18.37 -11.92
N TYR A 117 3.33 18.65 -11.95
CA TYR A 117 4.36 17.85 -11.28
C TYR A 117 5.49 18.76 -10.76
N VAL A 118 6.30 18.24 -9.87
CA VAL A 118 7.47 18.94 -9.34
C VAL A 118 8.72 18.12 -9.69
N GLY A 119 9.70 18.76 -10.32
CA GLY A 119 11.02 18.15 -10.49
C GLY A 119 11.75 18.18 -9.15
N ALA A 120 11.81 17.05 -8.47
CA ALA A 120 12.52 16.90 -7.21
C ALA A 120 13.84 16.17 -7.43
N ASP A 121 14.90 16.68 -6.80
CA ASP A 121 16.18 15.99 -6.73
C ASP A 121 16.28 15.28 -5.37
N TYR A 122 16.63 14.01 -5.40
CA TYR A 122 16.76 13.18 -4.19
C TYR A 122 17.76 12.04 -4.43
N GLU A 123 18.31 11.52 -3.36
CA GLU A 123 19.26 10.41 -3.40
C GLU A 123 18.56 9.14 -3.90
N LYS A 124 19.11 8.55 -4.94
CA LYS A 124 18.55 7.32 -5.55
C LYS A 124 19.18 6.09 -4.94
N LYS A 125 18.35 5.10 -4.63
CA LYS A 125 18.76 3.82 -4.08
C LYS A 125 18.25 2.71 -4.99
N ASP A 126 19.14 1.77 -5.36
CA ASP A 126 18.71 0.54 -6.02
C ASP A 126 18.09 -0.40 -4.99
N ILE A 127 16.78 -0.51 -5.00
CA ILE A 127 16.03 -1.44 -4.17
C ILE A 127 15.51 -2.57 -5.05
N ALA A 128 15.78 -3.81 -4.67
CA ALA A 128 15.08 -4.93 -5.25
C ALA A 128 13.64 -4.93 -4.71
N GLU A 129 12.65 -4.80 -5.60
CA GLU A 129 11.21 -4.82 -5.24
C GLU A 129 10.83 -6.02 -4.35
N GLU A 130 11.52 -7.14 -4.55
CA GLU A 130 11.28 -8.37 -3.79
C GLU A 130 11.65 -8.24 -2.31
N ASP A 131 12.48 -7.26 -1.95
CA ASP A 131 12.94 -7.05 -0.57
C ASP A 131 12.06 -6.06 0.21
N ALA A 132 11.43 -5.09 -0.47
CA ALA A 132 10.67 -4.04 0.19
C ALA A 132 9.20 -4.40 0.42
N PHE A 133 8.52 -4.93 -0.62
CA PHE A 133 7.12 -5.32 -0.50
C PHE A 133 6.87 -6.70 -1.12
N GLN A 134 6.49 -7.64 -0.29
CA GLN A 134 6.16 -8.99 -0.71
C GLN A 134 4.65 -9.22 -0.65
N SER A 135 4.16 -9.98 -1.61
CA SER A 135 2.78 -10.48 -1.60
C SER A 135 2.79 -12.00 -1.64
N LEU A 136 2.31 -12.63 -0.60
CA LEU A 136 2.15 -14.07 -0.54
C LEU A 136 0.69 -14.45 -0.77
N TYR A 137 0.51 -15.45 -1.63
CA TYR A 137 -0.81 -15.94 -2.03
C TYR A 137 -1.03 -17.34 -1.45
N PHE A 138 -2.16 -17.52 -0.77
CA PHE A 138 -2.60 -18.79 -0.19
C PHE A 138 -3.96 -19.14 -0.78
N MET A 139 -4.00 -20.27 -1.49
CA MET A 139 -5.21 -20.74 -2.17
C MET A 139 -5.88 -21.86 -1.37
N ASN A 140 -7.20 -22.01 -1.56
CA ASN A 140 -7.97 -23.11 -0.98
C ASN A 140 -7.88 -23.19 0.56
N LEU A 141 -7.81 -22.05 1.23
CA LEU A 141 -7.85 -21.97 2.69
C LEU A 141 -9.32 -22.04 3.15
N THR A 142 -9.63 -23.06 3.92
CA THR A 142 -10.93 -23.20 4.58
C THR A 142 -10.74 -23.31 6.08
N MET A 143 -11.48 -22.50 6.82
CA MET A 143 -11.49 -22.52 8.27
C MET A 143 -12.83 -22.02 8.84
N PRO A 144 -13.18 -22.34 10.08
CA PRO A 144 -14.33 -21.71 10.73
C PRO A 144 -14.16 -20.20 10.81
N VAL A 145 -15.20 -19.45 10.43
CA VAL A 145 -15.18 -17.97 10.41
C VAL A 145 -14.86 -17.40 11.79
N GLU A 146 -15.34 -18.07 12.83
CA GLU A 146 -15.13 -17.68 14.24
C GLU A 146 -13.64 -17.70 14.65
N LYS A 147 -12.83 -18.52 13.95
CA LYS A 147 -11.38 -18.61 14.19
C LYS A 147 -10.56 -17.68 13.31
N LEU A 148 -11.17 -17.13 12.27
CA LEU A 148 -10.45 -16.35 11.27
C LEU A 148 -9.82 -15.10 11.88
N GLU A 149 -10.59 -14.34 12.66
CA GLU A 149 -10.11 -13.11 13.30
C GLU A 149 -8.97 -13.39 14.30
N GLU A 150 -9.11 -14.47 15.10
CA GLU A 150 -8.07 -14.87 16.06
C GLU A 150 -6.76 -15.22 15.34
N LYS A 151 -6.84 -16.04 14.29
CA LYS A 151 -5.67 -16.43 13.49
C LYS A 151 -4.99 -15.26 12.82
N VAL A 152 -5.76 -14.32 12.27
CA VAL A 152 -5.26 -13.10 11.68
C VAL A 152 -4.53 -12.24 12.71
N LYS A 153 -5.09 -12.07 13.91
CA LYS A 153 -4.43 -11.37 15.02
C LYS A 153 -3.13 -12.06 15.44
N GLN A 154 -3.12 -13.41 15.50
CA GLN A 154 -1.91 -14.17 15.80
C GLN A 154 -0.81 -13.90 14.77
N ILE A 155 -1.14 -13.87 13.48
CA ILE A 155 -0.18 -13.63 12.41
C ILE A 155 0.39 -12.22 12.50
N PHE A 156 -0.42 -11.20 12.76
CA PHE A 156 0.06 -9.81 12.93
C PHE A 156 0.99 -9.67 14.15
N ASN A 157 0.75 -10.43 15.22
CA ASN A 157 1.53 -10.35 16.45
C ASN A 157 2.78 -11.25 16.45
N ASP A 158 2.86 -12.20 15.54
CA ASP A 158 3.97 -13.14 15.45
C ASP A 158 5.09 -12.57 14.58
N LYS A 159 6.13 -12.04 15.22
CA LYS A 159 7.29 -11.45 14.53
C LYS A 159 8.02 -12.42 13.60
N GLU A 160 7.87 -13.74 13.80
CA GLU A 160 8.46 -14.72 12.89
C GLU A 160 7.71 -14.82 11.57
N CYS A 161 6.52 -14.24 11.46
CA CYS A 161 5.78 -14.13 10.20
C CYS A 161 6.32 -13.04 9.26
N GLY A 162 7.16 -12.14 9.74
CA GLY A 162 7.61 -10.94 9.04
C GLY A 162 6.84 -9.69 9.47
N ASN A 163 7.12 -8.58 8.81
CA ASN A 163 6.40 -7.32 9.05
C ASN A 163 5.20 -7.24 8.11
N ILE A 164 4.02 -7.61 8.62
CA ILE A 164 2.79 -7.72 7.82
C ILE A 164 2.03 -6.40 7.86
N PHE A 165 1.73 -5.83 6.71
CA PHE A 165 0.95 -4.60 6.58
C PHE A 165 -0.54 -4.86 6.40
N ARG A 166 -0.87 -5.90 5.61
CA ARG A 166 -2.25 -6.18 5.26
C ARG A 166 -2.48 -7.65 4.99
N ILE A 167 -3.64 -8.15 5.40
CA ILE A 167 -4.16 -9.45 4.99
C ILE A 167 -5.53 -9.23 4.34
N LYS A 168 -5.67 -9.66 3.10
CA LYS A 168 -6.95 -9.69 2.40
C LYS A 168 -7.29 -11.13 2.05
N GLY A 169 -8.53 -11.54 2.28
CA GLY A 169 -8.95 -12.90 2.00
C GLY A 169 -10.38 -13.01 1.55
N PHE A 170 -10.64 -14.00 0.74
CA PHE A 170 -11.99 -14.39 0.33
C PHE A 170 -12.15 -15.88 0.58
N MET A 171 -13.22 -16.26 1.22
CA MET A 171 -13.47 -17.64 1.60
C MET A 171 -14.95 -17.99 1.43
N GLN A 172 -15.21 -19.18 0.90
CA GLN A 172 -16.55 -19.73 0.89
C GLN A 172 -16.85 -20.38 2.24
N THR A 173 -17.95 -19.96 2.86
CA THR A 173 -18.38 -20.51 4.17
C THR A 173 -19.41 -21.62 4.03
N LYS A 174 -20.27 -21.52 3.03
CA LYS A 174 -21.29 -22.50 2.63
C LYS A 174 -21.50 -22.38 1.12
N PRO A 175 -22.17 -23.32 0.46
CA PRO A 175 -22.57 -23.15 -0.94
C PRO A 175 -23.22 -21.78 -1.15
N ASP A 176 -22.69 -21.00 -2.11
CA ASP A 176 -23.14 -19.65 -2.47
C ASP A 176 -23.02 -18.57 -1.37
N GLN A 177 -22.33 -18.86 -0.27
CA GLN A 177 -22.09 -17.88 0.79
C GLN A 177 -20.58 -17.59 0.90
N TRP A 178 -20.22 -16.35 0.67
CA TRP A 178 -18.85 -15.89 0.68
C TRP A 178 -18.64 -14.80 1.71
N ILE A 179 -17.44 -14.76 2.23
CA ILE A 179 -16.97 -13.65 3.07
C ILE A 179 -15.70 -13.04 2.47
N GLU A 180 -15.53 -11.76 2.73
CA GLU A 180 -14.31 -11.02 2.51
C GLU A 180 -13.71 -10.65 3.88
N LEU A 181 -12.45 -10.99 4.06
CA LEU A 181 -11.61 -10.48 5.13
C LEU A 181 -10.78 -9.32 4.58
N ASN A 182 -10.71 -8.23 5.32
CA ASN A 182 -9.73 -7.18 5.11
C ASN A 182 -9.17 -6.75 6.47
N ALA A 183 -7.87 -6.94 6.66
CA ALA A 183 -7.22 -6.75 7.95
C ALA A 183 -5.93 -5.92 7.81
N THR A 184 -5.76 -5.00 8.73
CA THR A 184 -4.53 -4.24 9.01
C THR A 184 -4.25 -4.32 10.51
N HIS A 185 -3.13 -3.78 10.99
CA HIS A 185 -2.85 -3.67 12.43
C HIS A 185 -3.94 -2.91 13.20
N GLN A 186 -4.63 -1.98 12.55
CA GLN A 186 -5.59 -1.08 13.18
C GLN A 186 -7.03 -1.62 13.12
N ASN A 187 -7.35 -2.38 12.08
CA ASN A 187 -8.74 -2.79 11.83
C ASN A 187 -8.81 -4.17 11.16
N ILE A 188 -9.76 -4.99 11.62
CA ILE A 188 -10.10 -6.27 11.00
C ILE A 188 -11.59 -6.25 10.68
N THR A 189 -11.91 -6.40 9.41
CA THR A 189 -13.29 -6.47 8.93
C THR A 189 -13.54 -7.80 8.24
N ILE A 190 -14.66 -8.43 8.58
CA ILE A 190 -15.17 -9.62 7.92
C ILE A 190 -16.60 -9.32 7.49
N GLN A 191 -16.85 -9.36 6.19
CA GLN A 191 -18.16 -9.03 5.64
C GLN A 191 -18.65 -10.06 4.62
N SER A 192 -19.96 -10.25 4.55
CA SER A 192 -20.56 -11.12 3.54
C SER A 192 -20.50 -10.45 2.17
N ILE A 193 -20.15 -11.25 1.16
CA ILE A 193 -20.12 -10.83 -0.24
C ILE A 193 -20.90 -11.83 -1.11
N LYS A 194 -21.29 -11.39 -2.31
CA LYS A 194 -22.11 -12.22 -3.22
C LYS A 194 -21.31 -13.35 -3.86
N LYS A 195 -20.05 -13.11 -4.19
CA LYS A 195 -19.19 -14.06 -4.89
C LYS A 195 -17.73 -13.69 -4.65
N GLY A 196 -16.86 -14.68 -4.55
CA GLY A 196 -15.43 -14.51 -4.36
C GLY A 196 -14.63 -15.63 -5.04
N GLN A 197 -13.34 -15.64 -4.79
CA GLN A 197 -12.41 -16.71 -5.12
C GLN A 197 -11.67 -17.08 -3.85
N GLU A 198 -11.49 -18.37 -3.57
CA GLU A 198 -10.78 -18.83 -2.37
C GLU A 198 -9.30 -18.47 -2.44
N ILE A 199 -8.98 -17.31 -1.92
CA ILE A 199 -7.61 -16.78 -1.88
C ILE A 199 -7.42 -15.90 -0.66
N PHE A 200 -6.25 -16.03 -0.03
CA PHE A 200 -5.74 -15.08 0.96
C PHE A 200 -4.46 -14.47 0.43
N ILE A 201 -4.33 -13.18 0.57
CA ILE A 201 -3.19 -12.38 0.15
C ILE A 201 -2.61 -11.72 1.40
N VAL A 202 -1.35 -12.02 1.70
CA VAL A 202 -0.62 -11.39 2.80
C VAL A 202 0.42 -10.47 2.20
N ILE A 203 0.38 -9.20 2.58
CA ILE A 203 1.27 -8.15 2.07
C ILE A 203 2.12 -7.65 3.22
N GLY A 204 3.42 -7.53 3.01
CA GLY A 204 4.36 -7.07 4.02
C GLY A 204 5.80 -7.17 3.57
N GLU A 205 6.72 -7.06 4.51
CA GLU A 205 8.17 -7.15 4.30
C GLU A 205 8.73 -8.39 4.99
N LYS A 206 9.73 -9.00 4.39
CA LYS A 206 10.46 -10.16 4.95
C LYS A 206 9.50 -11.27 5.41
N LEU A 207 8.47 -11.54 4.61
CA LEU A 207 7.42 -12.49 4.92
C LEU A 207 7.94 -13.93 5.00
N ASN A 208 7.62 -14.62 6.08
CA ASN A 208 7.91 -16.04 6.25
C ASN A 208 6.69 -16.89 5.86
N LYS A 209 6.70 -17.38 4.62
CA LYS A 209 5.60 -18.15 4.06
C LYS A 209 5.25 -19.40 4.88
N GLU A 210 6.26 -20.14 5.37
CA GLU A 210 6.05 -21.37 6.14
C GLU A 210 5.38 -21.08 7.47
N LYS A 211 5.83 -20.03 8.15
CA LYS A 211 5.28 -19.63 9.45
C LYS A 211 3.84 -19.12 9.30
N ILE A 212 3.58 -18.30 8.28
CA ILE A 212 2.24 -17.80 7.97
C ILE A 212 1.32 -18.97 7.62
N THR A 213 1.78 -19.94 6.81
CA THR A 213 1.02 -21.16 6.50
C THR A 213 0.64 -21.94 7.75
N THR A 214 1.60 -22.14 8.65
CA THR A 214 1.38 -22.85 9.91
C THR A 214 0.33 -22.16 10.77
N ASN A 215 0.40 -20.83 10.87
CA ASN A 215 -0.58 -20.05 11.62
C ASN A 215 -1.98 -20.08 10.98
N LEU A 216 -2.07 -20.02 9.64
CA LEU A 216 -3.35 -20.08 8.93
C LEU A 216 -3.99 -21.48 9.00
N MET A 217 -3.22 -22.51 8.66
CA MET A 217 -3.74 -23.88 8.51
C MET A 217 -3.72 -24.69 9.81
N GLY A 218 -2.96 -24.26 10.83
CA GLY A 218 -2.56 -25.09 11.95
C GLY A 218 -1.47 -26.08 11.52
N THR A 219 -0.86 -26.77 12.46
CA THR A 219 0.06 -27.89 12.17
C THR A 219 -0.74 -29.02 11.52
N GLN A 220 -0.85 -29.03 10.19
CA GLN A 220 -1.23 -30.25 9.50
C GLN A 220 -0.02 -31.18 9.62
N THR A 221 -0.13 -32.21 10.45
CA THR A 221 0.76 -33.37 10.40
C THR A 221 0.69 -33.89 8.96
N PRO A 222 1.82 -34.06 8.25
CA PRO A 222 1.76 -34.68 6.92
C PRO A 222 1.12 -36.06 7.10
N LEU A 223 0.04 -36.29 6.39
CA LEU A 223 -0.47 -37.65 6.23
C LEU A 223 0.62 -38.42 5.47
N CYS A 224 1.25 -39.35 6.18
CA CYS A 224 2.16 -40.33 5.62
C CYS A 224 1.46 -41.18 4.56
#